data_a46f8b49a20653f17a034fbca69a173b
#
_entry.id   a46f8b49a20653f17a034fbca69a173b
#
_cell.length_a   1.000
_cell.length_b   1.000
_cell.length_c   1.000
_cell.angle_alpha   90.00
_cell.angle_beta   90.00
_cell.angle_gamma   90.00
#
_symmetry.space_group_name_H-M   'P 1'
#
loop_
_entity.id
_entity.type
_entity.pdbx_description
1 polymer ?
#
loop_
_entity_poly.entity_id
_entity_poly.type
_entity_poly.pdbx_seq_one_letter_code
_entity_poly.pdbx_strand_id
1 'polypeptide(L)'
;MTYALLVLEPPGQRSTRTEAEGHEVYGRMVQFSEELKRRGLLTISQSLKTGSTDARVKVRADSSVMITDGPFTEVKEVIGGFFLLTCETREQALAIARECPAAQWATIEVRELGPCFA
;
A
#
# COMPACT_ATOMS: atom_id res chain seq x y z
N MET A 1 15.78 8.88 8.12
CA MET A 1 15.66 7.69 7.26
C MET A 1 14.24 7.64 6.69
N THR A 2 14.11 7.15 5.50
CA THR A 2 12.80 7.10 4.83
C THR A 2 12.35 5.65 4.70
N TYR A 3 11.12 5.39 5.10
CA TYR A 3 10.52 4.06 5.04
C TYR A 3 9.22 4.11 4.25
N ALA A 4 8.94 3.03 3.55
CA ALA A 4 7.65 2.81 2.92
C ALA A 4 6.86 1.80 3.75
N LEU A 5 5.59 2.09 3.97
CA LEU A 5 4.62 1.12 4.44
C LEU A 5 3.76 0.74 3.24
N LEU A 6 3.78 -0.53 2.87
CA LEU A 6 2.96 -1.05 1.78
C LEU A 6 1.79 -1.82 2.38
N VAL A 7 0.59 -1.47 1.99
CA VAL A 7 -0.62 -2.18 2.44
C VAL A 7 -0.87 -3.33 1.48
N LEU A 8 -0.63 -4.54 1.95
CA LEU A 8 -0.79 -5.77 1.16
C LEU A 8 -2.10 -6.43 1.56
N GLU A 9 -3.08 -6.40 0.66
CA GLU A 9 -4.40 -6.95 0.95
C GLU A 9 -4.71 -8.17 0.10
N PRO A 10 -5.58 -9.09 0.59
CA PRO A 10 -6.03 -10.22 -0.21
C PRO A 10 -6.79 -9.73 -1.43
N PRO A 11 -6.58 -10.34 -2.62
CA PRO A 11 -7.36 -9.99 -3.80
C PRO A 11 -8.87 -10.14 -3.54
N GLY A 12 -9.65 -9.16 -3.99
CA GLY A 12 -11.10 -9.21 -3.86
C GLY A 12 -11.65 -8.84 -2.50
N GLN A 13 -10.80 -8.51 -1.53
CA GLN A 13 -11.27 -8.15 -0.18
C GLN A 13 -12.25 -6.98 -0.19
N ARG A 14 -11.99 -5.96 -1.02
CA ARG A 14 -12.83 -4.77 -1.06
C ARG A 14 -14.25 -5.05 -1.53
N SER A 15 -14.42 -6.00 -2.43
CA SER A 15 -15.74 -6.37 -2.94
C SER A 15 -16.60 -7.12 -1.91
N THR A 16 -16.00 -7.57 -0.80
CA THR A 16 -16.74 -8.21 0.30
C THR A 16 -17.37 -7.21 1.26
N ARG A 17 -17.03 -5.92 1.13
CA ARG A 17 -17.55 -4.88 2.01
C ARG A 17 -18.77 -4.22 1.39
N THR A 18 -19.69 -3.80 2.26
CA THR A 18 -20.76 -2.89 1.84
C THR A 18 -20.16 -1.50 1.56
N GLU A 19 -20.90 -0.65 0.87
CA GLU A 19 -20.46 0.72 0.62
C GLU A 19 -20.16 1.46 1.94
N ALA A 20 -21.03 1.31 2.94
CA ALA A 20 -20.84 1.93 4.25
C ALA A 20 -19.57 1.42 4.94
N GLU A 21 -19.33 0.11 4.91
CA GLU A 21 -18.12 -0.48 5.47
C GLU A 21 -16.86 0.01 4.77
N GLY A 22 -16.90 0.14 3.45
CA GLY A 22 -15.79 0.67 2.65
C GLY A 22 -15.48 2.11 3.02
N HIS A 23 -16.49 2.95 3.18
CA HIS A 23 -16.32 4.34 3.60
C HIS A 23 -15.73 4.44 5.01
N GLU A 24 -16.18 3.59 5.93
CA GLU A 24 -15.65 3.57 7.29
C GLU A 24 -14.16 3.20 7.32
N VAL A 25 -13.80 2.14 6.60
CA VAL A 25 -12.40 1.70 6.48
C VAL A 25 -11.53 2.80 5.90
N TYR A 26 -11.97 3.41 4.82
CA TYR A 26 -11.24 4.50 4.18
C TYR A 26 -11.08 5.70 5.12
N GLY A 27 -12.14 6.05 5.85
CA GLY A 27 -12.11 7.15 6.83
C GLY A 27 -11.08 6.91 7.94
N ARG A 28 -10.97 5.67 8.41
CA ARG A 28 -9.97 5.31 9.43
C ARG A 28 -8.55 5.47 8.88
N MET A 29 -8.33 5.12 7.62
CA MET A 29 -7.03 5.28 6.97
C MET A 29 -6.69 6.76 6.75
N VAL A 30 -7.67 7.57 6.37
CA VAL A 30 -7.49 9.03 6.23
C VAL A 30 -7.11 9.65 7.57
N GLN A 31 -7.78 9.27 8.66
CA GLN A 31 -7.46 9.76 10.00
C GLN A 31 -6.03 9.39 10.40
N PHE A 32 -5.61 8.18 10.08
CA PHE A 32 -4.25 7.73 10.35
C PHE A 32 -3.22 8.58 9.59
N SER A 33 -3.46 8.85 8.31
CA SER A 33 -2.60 9.73 7.50
C SER A 33 -2.51 11.15 8.10
N GLU A 34 -3.64 11.71 8.50
CA GLU A 34 -3.68 13.04 9.10
C GLU A 34 -2.93 13.10 10.42
N GLU A 35 -3.04 12.06 11.24
CA GLU A 35 -2.31 11.94 12.49
C GLU A 35 -0.79 11.91 12.25
N LEU A 36 -0.34 11.10 11.30
CA LEU A 36 1.07 11.03 10.93
C LEU A 36 1.58 12.37 10.39
N LYS A 37 0.76 13.03 9.58
CA LYS A 37 1.09 14.34 9.03
C LYS A 37 1.26 15.37 10.14
N ARG A 38 0.36 15.39 11.10
CA ARG A 38 0.43 16.30 12.25
C ARG A 38 1.67 16.07 13.08
N ARG A 39 2.14 14.81 13.19
CA ARG A 39 3.36 14.45 13.91
C ARG A 39 4.64 14.70 13.09
N GLY A 40 4.50 15.17 11.85
CA GLY A 40 5.65 15.44 10.98
C GLY A 40 6.31 14.19 10.42
N LEU A 41 5.63 13.05 10.42
CA LEU A 41 6.19 11.77 10.01
C LEU A 41 5.82 11.36 8.60
N LEU A 42 4.80 11.96 8.00
CA LEU A 42 4.30 11.55 6.68
C LEU A 42 4.83 12.46 5.58
N THR A 43 5.45 11.85 4.56
CA THR A 43 5.82 12.55 3.33
C THR A 43 4.64 12.54 2.36
N ILE A 44 4.09 11.35 2.08
CA ILE A 44 2.94 11.19 1.19
C ILE A 44 2.27 9.85 1.49
N SER A 45 0.97 9.78 1.29
CA SER A 45 0.22 8.53 1.29
C SER A 45 -0.80 8.55 0.16
N GLN A 46 -1.07 7.39 -0.42
CA GLN A 46 -2.07 7.22 -1.47
C GLN A 46 -2.72 5.86 -1.35
N SER A 47 -4.01 5.82 -1.62
CA SER A 47 -4.74 4.57 -1.82
C SER A 47 -4.70 4.23 -3.31
N LEU A 48 -4.64 2.95 -3.64
CA LEU A 48 -4.67 2.47 -5.01
C LEU A 48 -6.01 1.80 -5.28
N LYS A 49 -6.60 2.10 -6.43
CA LYS A 49 -7.79 1.37 -6.89
C LYS A 49 -7.37 -0.05 -7.24
N THR A 50 -8.31 -0.97 -7.15
CA THR A 50 -8.11 -2.35 -7.58
C THR A 50 -9.17 -2.70 -8.62
N GLY A 51 -8.82 -3.59 -9.56
CA GLY A 51 -9.78 -4.13 -10.51
C GLY A 51 -9.47 -3.82 -11.97
N SER A 52 -10.45 -3.30 -12.70
CA SER A 52 -10.44 -3.26 -14.17
C SER A 52 -9.41 -2.32 -14.80
N THR A 53 -8.84 -1.39 -14.01
CA THR A 53 -7.82 -0.48 -14.55
C THR A 53 -6.40 -0.96 -14.29
N ASP A 54 -6.23 -2.08 -13.60
CA ASP A 54 -4.90 -2.62 -13.30
C ASP A 54 -4.27 -3.18 -14.57
N ALA A 55 -2.96 -2.98 -14.72
CA ALA A 55 -2.23 -3.53 -15.85
C ALA A 55 -0.78 -3.82 -15.46
N ARG A 56 -0.19 -4.80 -16.14
CA ARG A 56 1.22 -5.13 -16.02
C ARG A 56 1.88 -5.00 -17.37
N VAL A 57 3.11 -4.47 -17.40
CA VAL A 57 3.88 -4.31 -18.63
C VAL A 57 5.20 -5.03 -18.46
N LYS A 58 5.55 -5.85 -19.46
CA LYS A 58 6.85 -6.52 -19.54
C LYS A 58 7.43 -6.32 -20.93
N VAL A 59 8.68 -5.92 -21.02
CA VAL A 59 9.41 -5.83 -22.29
C VAL A 59 10.36 -7.02 -22.35
N ARG A 60 10.24 -7.84 -23.40
CA ARG A 60 11.07 -9.03 -23.59
C ARG A 60 12.42 -8.65 -24.18
N ALA A 61 13.37 -9.62 -24.16
CA ALA A 61 14.71 -9.41 -24.70
C ALA A 61 14.73 -9.03 -26.18
N ASP A 62 13.71 -9.46 -26.96
CA ASP A 62 13.55 -9.13 -28.36
C ASP A 62 12.84 -7.78 -28.59
N SER A 63 12.67 -6.97 -27.53
CA SER A 63 11.97 -5.70 -27.51
C SER A 63 10.46 -5.79 -27.71
N SER A 64 9.89 -7.00 -27.75
CA SER A 64 8.42 -7.13 -27.78
C SER A 64 7.84 -6.74 -26.42
N VAL A 65 6.68 -6.06 -26.46
CA VAL A 65 5.99 -5.58 -25.26
C VAL A 65 4.81 -6.49 -24.95
N MET A 66 4.74 -6.94 -23.69
CA MET A 66 3.58 -7.68 -23.21
C MET A 66 2.84 -6.79 -22.21
N ILE A 67 1.57 -6.49 -22.52
CA ILE A 67 0.69 -5.76 -21.61
C ILE A 67 -0.41 -6.72 -21.19
N THR A 68 -0.58 -6.89 -19.88
CA THR A 68 -1.60 -7.77 -19.33
C THR A 68 -2.55 -6.92 -18.48
N ASP A 69 -3.84 -6.94 -18.83
CA ASP A 69 -4.85 -6.23 -18.06
C ASP A 69 -5.27 -7.03 -16.84
N GLY A 70 -5.57 -6.30 -15.76
CA GLY A 70 -6.11 -6.90 -14.54
C GLY A 70 -7.62 -7.08 -14.61
N PRO A 71 -8.24 -7.49 -13.50
CA PRO A 71 -7.65 -7.70 -12.19
C PRO A 71 -6.76 -8.96 -12.10
N PHE A 72 -5.76 -8.92 -11.20
CA PHE A 72 -4.84 -10.04 -11.01
C PHE A 72 -5.27 -10.83 -9.77
N THR A 73 -6.25 -11.72 -9.96
CA THR A 73 -6.87 -12.48 -8.86
C THR A 73 -6.08 -13.73 -8.46
N GLU A 74 -5.12 -14.14 -9.29
CA GLU A 74 -4.26 -15.29 -9.04
C GLU A 74 -3.12 -15.03 -8.07
N VAL A 75 -2.85 -13.76 -7.74
CA VAL A 75 -1.81 -13.40 -6.78
C VAL A 75 -2.33 -13.54 -5.34
N LYS A 76 -1.42 -13.78 -4.39
CA LYS A 76 -1.77 -13.91 -2.98
C LYS A 76 -2.18 -12.58 -2.34
N GLU A 77 -1.50 -11.51 -2.72
CA GLU A 77 -1.68 -10.18 -2.14
C GLU A 77 -1.54 -9.13 -3.23
N VAL A 78 -2.28 -8.04 -3.07
CA VAL A 78 -2.17 -6.88 -3.95
C VAL A 78 -1.83 -5.66 -3.10
N ILE A 79 -1.08 -4.72 -3.69
CA ILE A 79 -0.76 -3.48 -3.00
C ILE A 79 -1.98 -2.57 -3.10
N GLY A 80 -2.59 -2.28 -1.95
CA GLY A 80 -3.79 -1.44 -1.89
C GLY A 80 -3.52 0.01 -1.55
N GLY A 81 -2.29 0.34 -1.19
CA GLY A 81 -1.91 1.71 -0.83
C GLY A 81 -0.53 1.74 -0.22
N PHE A 82 -0.03 2.95 0.01
CA PHE A 82 1.28 3.12 0.60
C PHE A 82 1.38 4.41 1.41
N PHE A 83 2.35 4.42 2.33
CA PHE A 83 2.75 5.59 3.11
C PHE A 83 4.25 5.73 3.00
N LEU A 84 4.74 6.92 2.71
CA LEU A 84 6.17 7.23 2.81
C LEU A 84 6.39 8.02 4.08
N LEU A 85 7.26 7.49 4.94
CA LEU A 85 7.52 8.03 6.26
C LEU A 85 8.93 8.55 6.37
N THR A 86 9.08 9.65 7.10
CA THR A 86 10.39 10.10 7.60
C THR A 86 10.45 9.75 9.08
N CYS A 87 11.33 8.85 9.46
CA CYS A 87 11.51 8.46 10.86
C CYS A 87 12.97 8.15 11.14
N GLU A 88 13.32 8.13 12.43
CA GLU A 88 14.71 8.03 12.82
C GLU A 88 15.23 6.60 12.82
N THR A 89 14.37 5.63 13.12
CA THR A 89 14.77 4.23 13.27
C THR A 89 13.78 3.30 12.62
N ARG A 90 14.24 2.07 12.33
CA ARG A 90 13.38 1.00 11.86
C ARG A 90 12.30 0.66 12.90
N GLU A 91 12.66 0.69 14.16
CA GLU A 91 11.74 0.40 15.28
C GLU A 91 10.59 1.40 15.31
N GLN A 92 10.86 2.67 15.02
CA GLN A 92 9.81 3.67 14.90
C GLN A 92 8.88 3.35 13.72
N ALA A 93 9.43 2.96 12.57
CA ALA A 93 8.63 2.58 11.42
C ALA A 93 7.74 1.38 11.72
N LEU A 94 8.27 0.38 12.42
CA LEU A 94 7.48 -0.79 12.84
C LEU A 94 6.37 -0.41 13.82
N ALA A 95 6.64 0.49 14.75
CA ALA A 95 5.64 0.97 15.69
C ALA A 95 4.50 1.69 14.95
N ILE A 96 4.84 2.52 13.96
CA ILE A 96 3.85 3.21 13.13
C ILE A 96 3.03 2.20 12.34
N ALA A 97 3.66 1.17 11.77
CA ALA A 97 2.96 0.12 11.03
C ALA A 97 1.93 -0.61 11.92
N ARG A 98 2.26 -0.84 13.20
CA ARG A 98 1.33 -1.45 14.15
C ARG A 98 0.12 -0.57 14.44
N GLU A 99 0.29 0.74 14.38
CA GLU A 99 -0.81 1.70 14.59
C GLU A 99 -1.71 1.81 13.37
N CYS A 100 -1.23 1.38 12.20
CA CYS A 100 -2.00 1.48 10.97
C CYS A 100 -3.28 0.63 11.07
N PRO A 101 -4.47 1.23 10.90
CA PRO A 101 -5.72 0.46 11.01
C PRO A 101 -5.76 -0.74 10.07
N ALA A 102 -5.19 -0.61 8.87
CA ALA A 102 -5.17 -1.68 7.88
C ALA A 102 -4.42 -2.94 8.35
N ALA A 103 -3.56 -2.84 9.38
CA ALA A 103 -2.90 -4.01 9.94
C ALA A 103 -3.90 -5.03 10.53
N GLN A 104 -5.15 -4.60 10.76
CA GLN A 104 -6.21 -5.49 11.27
C GLN A 104 -6.84 -6.34 10.18
N TRP A 105 -6.79 -5.92 8.91
CA TRP A 105 -7.42 -6.65 7.80
C TRP A 105 -6.50 -6.90 6.62
N ALA A 106 -5.25 -6.45 6.72
CA ALA A 106 -4.24 -6.59 5.68
C ALA A 106 -2.88 -6.75 6.35
N THR A 107 -1.84 -6.94 5.55
CA THR A 107 -0.47 -6.98 6.03
C THR A 107 0.21 -5.67 5.69
N ILE A 108 0.96 -5.11 6.62
CA ILE A 108 1.76 -3.92 6.37
C ILE A 108 3.21 -4.34 6.19
N GLU A 109 3.73 -4.18 4.99
CA GLU A 109 5.13 -4.45 4.70
C GLU A 109 5.93 -3.17 4.90
N VAL A 110 7.01 -3.25 5.66
CA VAL A 110 7.88 -2.11 5.97
C VAL A 110 9.15 -2.24 5.16
N ARG A 111 9.45 -1.24 4.33
CA ARG A 111 10.63 -1.23 3.48
C ARG A 111 11.40 0.07 3.64
N GLU A 112 12.70 -0.01 3.90
CA GLU A 112 13.54 1.17 3.87
C GLU A 112 13.78 1.60 2.42
N LEU A 113 13.70 2.91 2.15
CA LEU A 113 14.02 3.44 0.84
C LEU A 113 15.53 3.49 0.64
N GLY A 114 15.98 3.04 -0.51
CA GLY A 114 17.38 3.06 -0.89
C GLY A 114 17.50 2.79 -2.38
N PRO A 115 18.72 2.85 -2.93
CA PRO A 115 18.93 2.59 -4.35
C PRO A 115 18.70 1.11 -4.68
N CYS A 116 18.30 0.83 -5.91
CA CYS A 116 17.91 -0.53 -6.30
C CYS A 116 19.05 -1.55 -6.34
N PHE A 117 20.28 -1.11 -6.14
CA PHE A 117 21.44 -2.01 -6.03
C PHE A 117 21.81 -2.33 -4.57
N ALA A 118 21.08 -1.79 -3.61
CA ALA A 118 21.36 -1.98 -2.19
C ALA A 118 20.40 -3.00 -1.56
#